data_0750740ce9d330e163ef1ba581271839
#
_entry.id   0750740ce9d330e163ef1ba581271839
#
_cell.length_a   1.000
_cell.length_b   1.000
_cell.length_c   1.000
_cell.angle_alpha   90.00
_cell.angle_beta   90.00
_cell.angle_gamma   90.00
#
_symmetry.space_group_name_H-M   'P 1'
#
loop_
_entity.id
_entity.type
_entity.pdbx_description
1 polymer ?
#
loop_
_entity_poly.entity_id
_entity_poly.type
_entity_poly.pdbx_seq_one_letter_code
_entity_poly.pdbx_strand_id
1 'polypeptide(L)'
;FEEFISDPELIMQNKIMLLMMFCQLLGTLFTVWVFQTFVNKESFTSIGLRLVNYEKDLFQGLLAGGVLISSGFLILFVFNLIKVDLTYFSCYDQIFYLFLFVIVSLNEEIAIRGYILQNLSQSFNKYIALAISSLVFMLMHIGNPNIGILPLVNLFLAGIFLGIYTVHKNNLWFPIGAHLVWNYLQGPIS
;
A
#
# COMPACT_ATOMS: atom_id res chain seq x y z
N PHE A 1 -21.44 -26.30 -0.28
CA PHE A 1 -20.46 -25.68 -1.22
C PHE A 1 -20.99 -24.37 -1.80
N GLU A 2 -22.31 -24.23 -2.03
CA GLU A 2 -22.93 -22.97 -2.49
C GLU A 2 -23.21 -21.98 -1.36
N GLU A 3 -23.29 -22.41 -0.10
CA GLU A 3 -23.62 -21.55 1.04
C GLU A 3 -22.55 -20.49 1.38
N PHE A 4 -21.27 -20.73 1.05
CA PHE A 4 -20.18 -19.78 1.32
C PHE A 4 -20.08 -18.64 0.30
N ILE A 5 -20.64 -18.81 -0.90
CA ILE A 5 -20.57 -17.80 -1.98
C ILE A 5 -21.66 -16.73 -1.81
N SER A 6 -22.64 -16.94 -0.94
CA SER A 6 -23.84 -16.11 -0.86
C SER A 6 -24.25 -15.70 0.56
N ASP A 7 -23.31 -15.56 1.48
CA ASP A 7 -23.64 -14.92 2.74
C ASP A 7 -23.93 -13.43 2.47
N PRO A 8 -25.22 -13.01 2.53
CA PRO A 8 -25.61 -11.63 2.24
C PRO A 8 -24.97 -10.62 3.20
N GLU A 9 -24.65 -11.05 4.43
CA GLU A 9 -24.04 -10.21 5.44
C GLU A 9 -22.58 -9.94 5.09
N LEU A 10 -21.81 -10.96 4.70
CA LEU A 10 -20.42 -10.82 4.26
C LEU A 10 -20.32 -9.95 2.99
N ILE A 11 -21.21 -10.17 2.02
CA ILE A 11 -21.27 -9.35 0.79
C ILE A 11 -21.55 -7.88 1.14
N MET A 12 -22.46 -7.63 2.08
CA MET A 12 -22.78 -6.28 2.52
C MET A 12 -21.58 -5.63 3.25
N GLN A 13 -20.91 -6.36 4.14
CA GLN A 13 -19.70 -5.87 4.83
C GLN A 13 -18.59 -5.52 3.83
N ASN A 14 -18.35 -6.36 2.84
CA ASN A 14 -17.37 -6.12 1.78
C ASN A 14 -17.69 -4.86 0.96
N LYS A 15 -18.96 -4.64 0.60
CA LYS A 15 -19.40 -3.43 -0.11
C LYS A 15 -19.21 -2.17 0.73
N ILE A 16 -19.57 -2.23 2.02
CA ILE A 16 -19.38 -1.11 2.95
C ILE A 16 -17.88 -0.79 3.10
N MET A 17 -17.04 -1.80 3.29
CA MET A 17 -15.59 -1.62 3.40
C MET A 17 -15.01 -0.96 2.14
N LEU A 18 -15.37 -1.45 0.95
CA LEU A 18 -14.91 -0.85 -0.31
C LEU A 18 -15.37 0.61 -0.45
N LEU A 19 -16.62 0.89 -0.12
CA LEU A 19 -17.15 2.26 -0.12
C LEU A 19 -16.40 3.17 0.84
N MET A 20 -16.11 2.70 2.05
CA MET A 20 -15.36 3.47 3.06
C MET A 20 -13.94 3.77 2.56
N MET A 21 -13.23 2.78 2.01
CA MET A 21 -11.88 2.97 1.45
C MET A 21 -11.89 3.91 0.24
N PHE A 22 -12.92 3.83 -0.60
CA PHE A 22 -13.08 4.76 -1.72
C PHE A 22 -13.35 6.20 -1.25
N CYS A 23 -14.22 6.40 -0.26
CA CYS A 23 -14.44 7.72 0.34
C CYS A 23 -13.16 8.26 0.99
N GLN A 24 -12.38 7.41 1.66
CA GLN A 24 -11.10 7.79 2.22
C GLN A 24 -10.11 8.22 1.13
N LEU A 25 -10.01 7.47 0.02
CA LEU A 25 -9.17 7.86 -1.12
C LEU A 25 -9.59 9.22 -1.68
N LEU A 26 -10.89 9.47 -1.87
CA LEU A 26 -11.39 10.78 -2.33
C LEU A 26 -11.02 11.90 -1.36
N GLY A 27 -11.14 11.66 -0.05
CA GLY A 27 -10.73 12.60 0.99
C GLY A 27 -9.23 12.90 0.94
N THR A 28 -8.39 11.88 0.77
CA THR A 28 -6.94 12.02 0.61
C THR A 28 -6.60 12.81 -0.65
N LEU A 29 -7.18 12.44 -1.80
CA LEU A 29 -6.95 13.15 -3.06
C LEU A 29 -7.34 14.63 -2.97
N PHE A 30 -8.50 14.91 -2.37
CA PHE A 30 -8.98 16.28 -2.17
C PHE A 30 -8.04 17.05 -1.24
N THR A 31 -7.67 16.48 -0.11
CA THR A 31 -6.77 17.11 0.86
C THR A 31 -5.41 17.41 0.23
N VAL A 32 -4.79 16.42 -0.39
CA VAL A 32 -3.50 16.57 -1.04
C VAL A 32 -3.57 17.60 -2.18
N TRP A 33 -4.66 17.58 -2.97
CA TRP A 33 -4.86 18.57 -4.02
C TRP A 33 -4.95 20.00 -3.47
N VAL A 34 -5.74 20.22 -2.40
CA VAL A 34 -5.87 21.53 -1.75
C VAL A 34 -4.52 22.02 -1.25
N PHE A 35 -3.80 21.19 -0.48
CA PHE A 35 -2.52 21.61 0.08
C PHE A 35 -1.44 21.81 -1.00
N GLN A 36 -1.39 20.94 -2.01
CA GLN A 36 -0.45 21.06 -3.11
C GLN A 36 -0.68 22.33 -3.93
N THR A 37 -1.94 22.64 -4.24
CA THR A 37 -2.30 23.78 -5.08
C THR A 37 -2.21 25.11 -4.32
N PHE A 38 -2.76 25.20 -3.10
CA PHE A 38 -2.93 26.46 -2.40
C PHE A 38 -1.81 26.77 -1.39
N VAL A 39 -1.20 25.75 -0.81
CA VAL A 39 -0.11 25.92 0.17
C VAL A 39 1.24 25.82 -0.51
N ASN A 40 1.52 24.72 -1.19
CA ASN A 40 2.81 24.50 -1.87
C ASN A 40 2.91 25.26 -3.19
N LYS A 41 1.76 25.67 -3.78
CA LYS A 41 1.68 26.37 -5.09
C LYS A 41 2.29 25.55 -6.23
N GLU A 42 2.10 24.25 -6.20
CA GLU A 42 2.59 23.28 -7.19
C GLU A 42 1.43 22.52 -7.84
N SER A 43 1.70 21.87 -8.97
CA SER A 43 0.71 21.01 -9.62
C SER A 43 0.48 19.73 -8.81
N PHE A 44 -0.74 19.19 -8.84
CA PHE A 44 -1.05 17.92 -8.17
C PHE A 44 -0.15 16.77 -8.63
N THR A 45 0.21 16.72 -9.91
CA THR A 45 1.07 15.66 -10.48
C THR A 45 2.53 15.74 -10.03
N SER A 46 2.97 16.87 -9.42
CA SER A 46 4.34 17.04 -8.89
C SER A 46 4.65 16.08 -7.74
N ILE A 47 3.62 15.55 -7.08
CA ILE A 47 3.77 14.52 -6.03
C ILE A 47 4.31 13.17 -6.54
N GLY A 48 4.65 13.06 -7.82
CA GLY A 48 5.19 11.83 -8.42
C GLY A 48 4.19 11.02 -9.24
N LEU A 49 2.97 11.52 -9.47
CA LEU A 49 1.95 10.89 -10.32
C LEU A 49 2.12 11.28 -11.80
N ARG A 50 3.35 11.18 -12.32
CA ARG A 50 3.64 11.44 -13.74
C ARG A 50 3.17 10.29 -14.59
N LEU A 51 2.49 10.59 -15.71
CA LEU A 51 1.96 9.58 -16.64
C LEU A 51 2.95 9.16 -17.75
N VAL A 52 4.16 9.74 -17.78
CA VAL A 52 5.18 9.38 -18.77
C VAL A 52 5.98 8.19 -18.25
N ASN A 53 5.99 7.09 -19.01
CA ASN A 53 6.65 5.82 -18.70
C ASN A 53 6.22 5.20 -17.36
N TYR A 54 5.00 5.51 -16.89
CA TYR A 54 4.49 5.01 -15.61
C TYR A 54 4.31 3.48 -15.61
N GLU A 55 4.03 2.89 -16.78
CA GLU A 55 3.81 1.45 -16.93
C GLU A 55 5.06 0.66 -16.55
N LYS A 56 6.24 1.16 -16.91
CA LYS A 56 7.51 0.53 -16.56
C LYS A 56 7.75 0.55 -15.07
N ASP A 57 7.53 1.71 -14.43
CA ASP A 57 7.74 1.86 -12.99
C ASP A 57 6.71 1.04 -12.19
N LEU A 58 5.45 1.05 -12.63
CA LEU A 58 4.40 0.21 -12.05
C LEU A 58 4.76 -1.28 -12.15
N PHE A 59 5.15 -1.75 -13.35
CA PHE A 59 5.54 -3.14 -13.55
C PHE A 59 6.75 -3.55 -12.71
N GLN A 60 7.76 -2.69 -12.61
CA GLN A 60 8.92 -2.92 -11.74
C GLN A 60 8.51 -3.02 -10.27
N GLY A 61 7.56 -2.19 -9.83
CA GLY A 61 7.00 -2.26 -8.49
C GLY A 61 6.26 -3.57 -8.25
N LEU A 62 5.35 -3.95 -9.15
CA LEU A 62 4.64 -5.24 -9.08
C LEU A 62 5.62 -6.42 -8.97
N LEU A 63 6.66 -6.42 -9.79
CA LEU A 63 7.67 -7.48 -9.78
C LEU A 63 8.48 -7.48 -8.47
N ALA A 64 8.94 -6.32 -8.02
CA ALA A 64 9.75 -6.19 -6.81
C ALA A 64 8.95 -6.60 -5.55
N GLY A 65 7.70 -6.15 -5.42
CA GLY A 65 6.80 -6.55 -4.33
C GLY A 65 6.51 -8.05 -4.36
N GLY A 66 6.20 -8.59 -5.55
CA GLY A 66 5.94 -10.02 -5.74
C GLY A 66 7.15 -10.89 -5.38
N VAL A 67 8.35 -10.53 -5.84
CA VAL A 67 9.58 -11.26 -5.49
C VAL A 67 9.84 -11.20 -3.99
N LEU A 68 9.67 -10.03 -3.37
CA LEU A 68 9.97 -9.85 -1.96
C LEU A 68 9.03 -10.68 -1.06
N ILE A 69 7.71 -10.58 -1.29
CA ILE A 69 6.73 -11.35 -0.48
C ILE A 69 6.84 -12.85 -0.73
N SER A 70 7.03 -13.28 -2.00
CA SER A 70 7.17 -14.68 -2.34
C SER A 70 8.45 -15.28 -1.77
N SER A 71 9.56 -14.54 -1.75
CA SER A 71 10.81 -15.00 -1.12
C SER A 71 10.66 -15.13 0.40
N GLY A 72 9.99 -14.18 1.06
CA GLY A 72 9.68 -14.29 2.48
C GLY A 72 8.81 -15.51 2.80
N PHE A 73 7.74 -15.72 2.02
CA PHE A 73 6.88 -16.90 2.14
C PHE A 73 7.69 -18.20 1.96
N LEU A 74 8.53 -18.29 0.92
CA LEU A 74 9.34 -19.47 0.63
C LEU A 74 10.33 -19.78 1.78
N ILE A 75 10.98 -18.76 2.34
CA ILE A 75 11.86 -18.92 3.51
C ILE A 75 11.09 -19.50 4.68
N LEU A 76 9.94 -18.91 5.04
CA LEU A 76 9.13 -19.38 6.16
C LEU A 76 8.63 -20.82 5.93
N PHE A 77 8.24 -21.15 4.70
CA PHE A 77 7.80 -22.48 4.32
C PHE A 77 8.92 -23.53 4.42
N VAL A 78 10.10 -23.24 3.86
CA VAL A 78 11.26 -24.16 3.89
C VAL A 78 11.73 -24.44 5.32
N PHE A 79 11.66 -23.42 6.20
CA PHE A 79 12.02 -23.59 7.63
C PHE A 79 10.86 -24.14 8.48
N ASN A 80 9.74 -24.58 7.87
CA ASN A 80 8.55 -25.09 8.57
C ASN A 80 7.99 -24.12 9.64
N LEU A 81 8.15 -22.82 9.43
CA LEU A 81 7.62 -21.78 10.32
C LEU A 81 6.16 -21.44 10.02
N ILE A 82 5.66 -21.82 8.85
CA ILE A 82 4.26 -21.70 8.44
C ILE A 82 3.75 -23.05 7.90
N LYS A 83 2.45 -23.26 8.04
CA LYS A 83 1.73 -24.37 7.38
C LYS A 83 0.87 -23.79 6.28
N VAL A 84 0.76 -24.52 5.19
CA VAL A 84 -0.12 -24.15 4.08
C VAL A 84 -1.34 -25.06 4.13
N ASP A 85 -2.48 -24.50 4.44
CA ASP A 85 -3.75 -25.17 4.32
C ASP A 85 -4.40 -24.81 2.97
N LEU A 86 -4.98 -25.80 2.32
CA LEU A 86 -5.70 -25.57 1.07
C LEU A 86 -7.01 -24.86 1.40
N THR A 87 -7.07 -23.59 1.09
CA THR A 87 -8.28 -22.79 1.26
C THR A 87 -9.12 -22.79 -0.02
N TYR A 88 -10.39 -22.49 0.12
CA TYR A 88 -11.31 -22.34 -1.01
C TYR A 88 -10.94 -21.10 -1.84
N PHE A 89 -10.74 -21.28 -3.14
CA PHE A 89 -10.49 -20.18 -4.06
C PHE A 89 -11.81 -19.62 -4.61
N SER A 90 -12.15 -18.39 -4.24
CA SER A 90 -13.30 -17.66 -4.74
C SER A 90 -12.84 -16.57 -5.72
N CYS A 91 -13.29 -16.67 -6.99
CA CYS A 91 -13.01 -15.61 -7.97
C CYS A 91 -13.59 -14.25 -7.55
N TYR A 92 -14.74 -14.25 -6.87
CA TYR A 92 -15.36 -13.04 -6.35
C TYR A 92 -14.45 -12.36 -5.33
N ASP A 93 -13.93 -13.11 -4.35
CA ASP A 93 -13.07 -12.58 -3.30
C ASP A 93 -11.74 -12.07 -3.88
N GLN A 94 -11.17 -12.77 -4.85
CA GLN A 94 -9.94 -12.33 -5.50
C GLN A 94 -10.12 -10.99 -6.24
N ILE A 95 -11.23 -10.83 -6.96
CA ILE A 95 -11.56 -9.57 -7.63
C ILE A 95 -11.81 -8.46 -6.60
N PHE A 96 -12.55 -8.76 -5.54
CA PHE A 96 -12.83 -7.83 -4.46
C PHE A 96 -11.51 -7.33 -3.80
N TYR A 97 -10.62 -8.24 -3.38
CA TYR A 97 -9.33 -7.88 -2.78
C TYR A 97 -8.43 -7.11 -3.74
N LEU A 98 -8.44 -7.45 -5.04
CA LEU A 98 -7.69 -6.70 -6.02
C LEU A 98 -8.12 -5.22 -6.06
N PHE A 99 -9.44 -4.95 -6.17
CA PHE A 99 -9.95 -3.58 -6.15
C PHE A 99 -9.69 -2.88 -4.83
N LEU A 100 -9.89 -3.58 -3.72
CA LEU A 100 -9.63 -3.05 -2.38
C LEU A 100 -8.17 -2.59 -2.26
N PHE A 101 -7.21 -3.44 -2.60
CA PHE A 101 -5.79 -3.12 -2.44
C PHE A 101 -5.26 -2.12 -3.47
N VAL A 102 -5.88 -2.00 -4.64
CA VAL A 102 -5.63 -0.87 -5.55
C VAL A 102 -5.98 0.46 -4.85
N ILE A 103 -7.16 0.54 -4.22
CA ILE A 103 -7.60 1.74 -3.52
C ILE A 103 -6.70 2.04 -2.32
N VAL A 104 -6.37 1.02 -1.51
CA VAL A 104 -5.51 1.16 -0.33
C VAL A 104 -4.11 1.63 -0.74
N SER A 105 -3.47 0.98 -1.72
CA SER A 105 -2.12 1.36 -2.16
C SER A 105 -2.08 2.77 -2.75
N LEU A 106 -3.07 3.17 -3.54
CA LEU A 106 -3.18 4.54 -4.03
C LEU A 106 -3.32 5.54 -2.87
N ASN A 107 -4.24 5.27 -1.95
CA ASN A 107 -4.51 6.15 -0.81
C ASN A 107 -3.26 6.38 0.04
N GLU A 108 -2.60 5.31 0.45
CA GLU A 108 -1.45 5.38 1.36
C GLU A 108 -0.20 5.93 0.68
N GLU A 109 0.09 5.53 -0.57
CA GLU A 109 1.27 6.05 -1.27
C GLU A 109 1.13 7.53 -1.64
N ILE A 110 -0.06 7.99 -2.04
CA ILE A 110 -0.31 9.40 -2.30
C ILE A 110 -0.15 10.23 -1.02
N ALA A 111 -0.70 9.78 0.10
CA ALA A 111 -0.59 10.48 1.37
C ALA A 111 0.85 10.51 1.89
N ILE A 112 1.49 9.34 1.99
CA ILE A 112 2.78 9.20 2.69
C ILE A 112 3.95 9.56 1.77
N ARG A 113 4.05 8.98 0.57
CA ARG A 113 5.19 9.19 -0.33
C ARG A 113 4.99 10.36 -1.26
N GLY A 114 3.76 10.59 -1.68
CA GLY A 114 3.41 11.73 -2.52
C GLY A 114 3.45 13.05 -1.76
N TYR A 115 2.82 13.11 -0.60
CA TYR A 115 2.68 14.37 0.12
C TYR A 115 3.65 14.50 1.30
N ILE A 116 3.58 13.62 2.30
CA ILE A 116 4.37 13.76 3.54
C ILE A 116 5.88 13.69 3.26
N LEU A 117 6.36 12.64 2.58
CA LEU A 117 7.78 12.45 2.29
C LEU A 117 8.35 13.62 1.48
N GLN A 118 7.63 14.09 0.46
CA GLN A 118 8.13 15.16 -0.38
C GLN A 118 8.19 16.50 0.34
N ASN A 119 7.17 16.83 1.15
CA ASN A 119 7.22 18.05 1.98
C ASN A 119 8.33 17.98 3.03
N LEU A 120 8.52 16.84 3.69
CA LEU A 120 9.65 16.66 4.62
C LEU A 120 11.00 16.81 3.92
N SER A 121 11.12 16.35 2.67
CA SER A 121 12.36 16.47 1.89
C SER A 121 12.73 17.90 1.51
N GLN A 122 11.80 18.86 1.61
CA GLN A 122 12.10 20.29 1.45
C GLN A 122 12.83 20.89 2.65
N SER A 123 12.61 20.33 3.84
CA SER A 123 13.17 20.87 5.10
C SER A 123 14.27 19.99 5.70
N PHE A 124 14.30 18.71 5.37
CA PHE A 124 15.24 17.72 5.89
C PHE A 124 16.05 17.06 4.78
N ASN A 125 17.20 16.48 5.14
CA ASN A 125 17.88 15.55 4.24
C ASN A 125 16.92 14.43 3.81
N LYS A 126 16.96 14.05 2.54
CA LYS A 126 16.04 13.08 1.94
C LYS A 126 15.97 11.73 2.68
N TYR A 127 17.06 11.30 3.33
CA TYR A 127 17.06 10.04 4.10
C TYR A 127 16.44 10.21 5.49
N ILE A 128 16.59 11.39 6.10
CA ILE A 128 15.88 11.75 7.34
C ILE A 128 14.38 11.86 7.05
N ALA A 129 14.00 12.54 5.97
CA ALA A 129 12.61 12.62 5.52
C ALA A 129 12.01 11.23 5.27
N LEU A 130 12.77 10.33 4.62
CA LEU A 130 12.38 8.94 4.41
C LEU A 130 12.15 8.20 5.73
N ALA A 131 13.07 8.32 6.69
CA ALA A 131 12.91 7.68 8.00
C ALA A 131 11.68 8.20 8.76
N ILE A 132 11.45 9.52 8.76
CA ILE A 132 10.30 10.13 9.43
C ILE A 132 8.99 9.69 8.74
N SER A 133 8.91 9.73 7.41
CA SER A 133 7.70 9.30 6.69
C SER A 133 7.41 7.81 6.88
N SER A 134 8.45 6.96 6.98
CA SER A 134 8.31 5.54 7.28
C SER A 134 7.86 5.29 8.71
N LEU A 135 8.30 6.12 9.65
CA LEU A 135 7.81 6.10 11.03
C LEU A 135 6.32 6.50 11.09
N VAL A 136 5.92 7.55 10.35
CA VAL A 136 4.49 7.94 10.25
C VAL A 136 3.67 6.80 9.67
N PHE A 137 4.14 6.16 8.60
CA PHE A 137 3.49 5.00 7.99
C PHE A 137 3.28 3.86 9.00
N MET A 138 4.31 3.50 9.76
CA MET A 138 4.23 2.52 10.84
C MET A 138 3.22 2.93 11.92
N LEU A 139 3.27 4.19 12.37
CA LEU A 139 2.39 4.70 13.44
C LEU A 139 0.92 4.70 13.04
N MET A 140 0.58 4.90 11.77
CA MET A 140 -0.80 4.81 11.27
C MET A 140 -1.40 3.40 11.43
N HIS A 141 -0.56 2.37 11.58
CA HIS A 141 -0.98 0.98 11.74
C HIS A 141 -1.04 0.50 13.19
N ILE A 142 -0.70 1.35 14.18
CA ILE A 142 -0.74 0.96 15.61
C ILE A 142 -2.14 0.51 16.07
N GLY A 143 -3.19 1.07 15.45
CA GLY A 143 -4.58 0.70 15.75
C GLY A 143 -5.04 -0.64 15.15
N ASN A 144 -4.22 -1.32 14.35
CA ASN A 144 -4.61 -2.58 13.76
C ASN A 144 -4.73 -3.69 14.82
N PRO A 145 -5.72 -4.58 14.70
CA PRO A 145 -5.86 -5.70 15.62
C PRO A 145 -4.62 -6.59 15.61
N ASN A 146 -4.25 -7.08 16.79
CA ASN A 146 -3.13 -8.01 17.00
C ASN A 146 -1.75 -7.48 16.55
N ILE A 147 -1.58 -6.15 16.44
CA ILE A 147 -0.29 -5.56 16.08
C ILE A 147 0.71 -5.71 17.23
N GLY A 148 1.83 -6.37 16.96
CA GLY A 148 2.95 -6.50 17.89
C GLY A 148 4.17 -5.71 17.44
N ILE A 149 5.26 -5.81 18.18
CA ILE A 149 6.52 -5.09 17.87
C ILE A 149 7.09 -5.53 16.52
N LEU A 150 7.11 -6.83 16.24
CA LEU A 150 7.68 -7.36 14.99
C LEU A 150 6.92 -6.89 13.74
N PRO A 151 5.59 -6.93 13.67
CA PRO A 151 4.82 -6.30 12.60
C PRO A 151 5.10 -4.79 12.46
N LEU A 152 5.24 -4.04 13.56
CA LEU A 152 5.57 -2.61 13.50
C LEU A 152 6.95 -2.36 12.88
N VAL A 153 7.97 -3.11 13.28
CA VAL A 153 9.29 -3.03 12.66
C VAL A 153 9.23 -3.37 11.17
N ASN A 154 8.46 -4.39 10.80
CA ASN A 154 8.27 -4.76 9.39
C ASN A 154 7.57 -3.64 8.59
N LEU A 155 6.56 -2.99 9.15
CA LEU A 155 5.89 -1.82 8.54
C LEU A 155 6.84 -0.63 8.36
N PHE A 156 7.72 -0.37 9.34
CA PHE A 156 8.75 0.65 9.20
C PHE A 156 9.71 0.32 8.06
N LEU A 157 10.21 -0.92 7.98
CA LEU A 157 11.11 -1.37 6.91
C LEU A 157 10.42 -1.36 5.53
N ALA A 158 9.15 -1.78 5.46
CA ALA A 158 8.33 -1.63 4.26
C ALA A 158 8.19 -0.15 3.86
N GLY A 159 8.03 0.73 4.85
CA GLY A 159 8.03 2.19 4.66
C GLY A 159 9.29 2.69 3.98
N ILE A 160 10.47 2.25 4.44
CA ILE A 160 11.76 2.56 3.84
C ILE A 160 11.85 2.00 2.40
N PHE A 161 11.50 0.72 2.21
CA PHE A 161 11.55 0.05 0.90
C PHE A 161 10.69 0.77 -0.14
N LEU A 162 9.44 1.09 0.18
CA LEU A 162 8.52 1.77 -0.72
C LEU A 162 8.97 3.22 -0.99
N GLY A 163 9.46 3.92 0.03
CA GLY A 163 9.83 5.33 -0.07
C GLY A 163 11.17 5.59 -0.74
N ILE A 164 12.13 4.64 -0.69
CA ILE A 164 13.47 4.86 -1.26
C ILE A 164 13.43 5.12 -2.78
N TYR A 165 12.52 4.47 -3.50
CA TYR A 165 12.35 4.70 -4.92
C TYR A 165 11.84 6.12 -5.20
N THR A 166 10.84 6.58 -4.44
CA THR A 166 10.29 7.93 -4.55
C THR A 166 11.34 9.00 -4.28
N VAL A 167 12.19 8.80 -3.28
CA VAL A 167 13.30 9.71 -2.94
C VAL A 167 14.28 9.91 -4.10
N HIS A 168 14.50 8.89 -4.92
CA HIS A 168 15.47 8.93 -6.01
C HIS A 168 14.88 9.26 -7.38
N LYS A 169 13.62 8.89 -7.61
CA LYS A 169 12.97 8.99 -8.93
C LYS A 169 11.82 9.99 -8.97
N ASN A 170 11.36 10.47 -7.83
CA ASN A 170 10.15 11.30 -7.72
C ASN A 170 8.98 10.69 -8.51
N ASN A 171 8.70 9.41 -8.21
CA ASN A 171 7.70 8.61 -8.92
C ASN A 171 6.98 7.71 -7.91
N LEU A 172 5.64 7.67 -7.99
CA LEU A 172 4.78 6.89 -7.09
C LEU A 172 4.32 5.55 -7.69
N TRP A 173 4.50 5.33 -8.99
CA TRP A 173 3.97 4.11 -9.62
C TRP A 173 4.69 2.85 -9.17
N PHE A 174 5.99 2.94 -8.92
CA PHE A 174 6.74 1.82 -8.34
C PHE A 174 6.23 1.45 -6.93
N PRO A 175 6.19 2.36 -5.94
CA PRO A 175 5.70 2.00 -4.61
C PRO A 175 4.22 1.59 -4.63
N ILE A 176 3.36 2.19 -5.48
CA ILE A 176 1.97 1.76 -5.66
C ILE A 176 1.90 0.30 -6.13
N GLY A 177 2.69 -0.07 -7.15
CA GLY A 177 2.73 -1.44 -7.66
C GLY A 177 3.26 -2.45 -6.64
N ALA A 178 4.36 -2.10 -5.95
CA ALA A 178 4.95 -2.96 -4.94
C ALA A 178 4.02 -3.17 -3.74
N HIS A 179 3.37 -2.10 -3.28
CA HIS A 179 2.42 -2.14 -2.17
C HIS A 179 1.15 -2.94 -2.53
N LEU A 180 0.62 -2.72 -3.74
CA LEU A 180 -0.53 -3.48 -4.24
C LEU A 180 -0.29 -4.98 -4.19
N VAL A 181 0.81 -5.45 -4.78
CA VAL A 181 1.11 -6.89 -4.83
C VAL A 181 1.42 -7.45 -3.45
N TRP A 182 2.14 -6.67 -2.62
CA TRP A 182 2.39 -7.05 -1.24
C TRP A 182 1.09 -7.35 -0.48
N ASN A 183 0.16 -6.40 -0.48
CA ASN A 183 -1.12 -6.55 0.21
C ASN A 183 -1.98 -7.67 -0.42
N TYR A 184 -2.00 -7.74 -1.75
CA TYR A 184 -2.78 -8.75 -2.46
C TYR A 184 -2.31 -10.17 -2.17
N LEU A 185 -1.00 -10.41 -2.11
CA LEU A 185 -0.47 -11.74 -1.80
C LEU A 185 -0.52 -12.08 -0.31
N GLN A 186 -0.58 -11.09 0.57
CA GLN A 186 -0.66 -11.30 2.01
C GLN A 186 -2.11 -11.36 2.51
N GLY A 187 -3.01 -10.54 2.01
CA GLY A 187 -4.36 -10.37 2.53
C GLY A 187 -5.29 -11.58 2.33
N PRO A 188 -5.37 -12.23 1.16
CA PRO A 188 -6.23 -13.39 0.95
C PRO A 188 -5.69 -14.70 1.53
N ILE A 189 -4.46 -14.70 2.02
CA ILE A 189 -3.74 -15.90 2.48
C ILE A 189 -3.74 -15.99 4.03
N SER A 190 -4.18 -14.94 4.72
CA SER A 190 -4.18 -14.84 6.19
C SER A 190 -5.45 -15.38 6.84
#